data_62923c3e7e0a0a3438984ba8623e6fc7
#
_entry.id   62923c3e7e0a0a3438984ba8623e6fc7
#
_cell.length_a   1.000
_cell.length_b   1.000
_cell.length_c   1.000
_cell.angle_alpha   90.00
_cell.angle_beta   90.00
_cell.angle_gamma   90.00
#
_symmetry.space_group_name_H-M   'P 1'
#
loop_
_entity.id
_entity.type
_entity.pdbx_description
1 polymer ?
#
loop_
_entity_poly.entity_id
_entity_poly.type
_entity_poly.pdbx_seq_one_letter_code
_entity_poly.pdbx_strand_id
1 'polypeptide(L)'
;MKRIALVSSDGHAGVRLADYRPYIENRFLADFDDYDASLKAFWQETKPMPAVAAERNAVAMRANFMDSKARLAELEQNGVVSEVLFPGASPETNPPWSDFLSSGSFRGRTPRQRELQGAGERGYNRWLAEFCQDAPKDRRLGLALIPFWDVEAAVKEIHWAADQDLRGVTIPFFNYDVPEYCHGWYWDPIWRALEERRMSINLHGGYGTTETGPHEVLLGLEHMFYAERVIGHLLLSAVFDRFPKLRATMTESNADWIPGMLQKLDAMYDREKAAAANPVLFADPNLPKRRPSEYWGGENFFVCVSVANTDEMRMRHEIGMDSLMYGIDYPHPEGPWGQAATWLQATMGRAGVTEAEARKILGENAARLYHVDLEALAPVVERIGPKVEDVLHDADQADVEAVKREWAASGRGLAVQMFEFGDSQPA
;
A
#
# COMPACT_ATOMS: atom_id res chain seq x y z
N MET A 1 0.69 -0.91 -28.65
CA MET A 1 0.64 -2.30 -28.12
C MET A 1 -0.81 -2.69 -27.97
N LYS A 2 -1.17 -3.93 -28.34
CA LYS A 2 -2.55 -4.45 -28.13
C LYS A 2 -2.82 -4.88 -26.68
N ARG A 3 -1.80 -4.84 -25.83
CA ARG A 3 -1.85 -5.20 -24.41
C ARG A 3 -1.45 -4.03 -23.53
N ILE A 4 -1.87 -4.06 -22.28
CA ILE A 4 -1.61 -3.04 -21.27
C ILE A 4 -0.60 -3.60 -20.27
N ALA A 5 0.33 -2.77 -19.83
CA ALA A 5 1.18 -3.12 -18.69
C ALA A 5 0.36 -3.05 -17.41
N LEU A 6 0.14 -4.18 -16.74
CA LEU A 6 -0.49 -4.23 -15.44
C LEU A 6 0.60 -4.29 -14.37
N VAL A 7 0.85 -3.14 -13.72
CA VAL A 7 1.70 -3.02 -12.54
C VAL A 7 0.80 -2.98 -11.32
N SER A 8 0.73 -4.07 -10.57
CA SER A 8 -0.02 -4.09 -9.32
C SER A 8 0.71 -3.23 -8.29
N SER A 9 0.09 -2.12 -7.90
CA SER A 9 0.65 -1.20 -6.90
C SER A 9 0.28 -1.61 -5.47
N ASP A 10 -0.32 -2.79 -5.32
CA ASP A 10 -0.63 -3.40 -4.05
C ASP A 10 -0.47 -4.91 -4.12
N GLY A 11 0.25 -5.44 -3.17
CA GLY A 11 0.49 -6.84 -2.93
C GLY A 11 1.38 -7.02 -1.72
N HIS A 12 1.33 -8.20 -1.12
CA HIS A 12 2.00 -8.46 0.15
C HIS A 12 3.02 -9.58 0.03
N ALA A 13 4.16 -9.42 0.72
CA ALA A 13 5.20 -10.43 0.79
C ALA A 13 5.66 -10.68 2.23
N GLY A 14 5.85 -11.93 2.54
CA GLY A 14 6.37 -12.39 3.82
C GLY A 14 6.61 -13.88 3.79
N VAL A 15 7.29 -14.40 4.79
CA VAL A 15 7.51 -15.82 5.01
C VAL A 15 7.09 -16.19 6.43
N ARG A 16 7.02 -17.48 6.72
CA ARG A 16 6.78 -17.92 8.11
C ARG A 16 7.82 -17.34 9.04
N LEU A 17 7.42 -17.02 10.25
CA LEU A 17 8.31 -16.39 11.22
C LEU A 17 9.67 -17.10 11.32
N ALA A 18 9.70 -18.42 11.41
CA ALA A 18 10.92 -19.21 11.51
C ALA A 18 11.87 -19.01 10.32
N ASP A 19 11.35 -18.70 9.14
CA ASP A 19 12.15 -18.51 7.91
C ASP A 19 12.86 -17.14 7.87
N TYR A 20 12.51 -16.20 8.77
CA TYR A 20 13.28 -14.97 8.97
C TYR A 20 14.55 -15.18 9.81
N ARG A 21 14.69 -16.29 10.53
CA ARG A 21 15.82 -16.53 11.45
C ARG A 21 17.20 -16.33 10.82
N PRO A 22 17.48 -16.76 9.57
CA PRO A 22 18.78 -16.54 8.92
C PRO A 22 19.13 -15.05 8.69
N TYR A 23 18.13 -14.17 8.67
CA TYR A 23 18.28 -12.74 8.44
C TYR A 23 18.38 -11.92 9.71
N ILE A 24 18.20 -12.56 10.88
CA ILE A 24 18.31 -11.90 12.19
C ILE A 24 19.77 -11.83 12.62
N GLU A 25 20.18 -10.66 13.09
CA GLU A 25 21.53 -10.44 13.63
C GLU A 25 21.82 -11.42 14.78
N ASN A 26 23.01 -12.03 14.79
CA ASN A 26 23.40 -13.07 15.75
C ASN A 26 23.14 -12.72 17.22
N ARG A 27 23.30 -11.45 17.60
CA ARG A 27 23.05 -10.95 18.96
C ARG A 27 21.60 -11.00 19.41
N PHE A 28 20.66 -11.17 18.48
CA PHE A 28 19.22 -11.23 18.75
C PHE A 28 18.61 -12.63 18.52
N LEU A 29 19.42 -13.63 18.18
CA LEU A 29 18.88 -14.97 17.87
C LEU A 29 18.19 -15.62 19.06
N ALA A 30 18.70 -15.42 20.28
CA ALA A 30 18.04 -15.95 21.48
C ALA A 30 16.67 -15.29 21.72
N ASP A 31 16.60 -13.96 21.58
CA ASP A 31 15.31 -13.24 21.67
C ASP A 31 14.34 -13.66 20.55
N PHE A 32 14.87 -13.96 19.37
CA PHE A 32 14.06 -14.45 18.24
C PHE A 32 13.49 -15.83 18.52
N ASP A 33 14.29 -16.76 19.03
CA ASP A 33 13.85 -18.12 19.37
C ASP A 33 12.77 -18.09 20.47
N ASP A 34 12.92 -17.20 21.47
CA ASP A 34 11.93 -16.98 22.52
C ASP A 34 10.63 -16.37 21.96
N TYR A 35 10.73 -15.41 21.03
CA TYR A 35 9.59 -14.79 20.38
C TYR A 35 8.82 -15.80 19.52
N ASP A 36 9.50 -16.61 18.71
CA ASP A 36 8.88 -17.67 17.88
C ASP A 36 8.18 -18.70 18.75
N ALA A 37 8.80 -19.12 19.86
CA ALA A 37 8.18 -20.03 20.82
C ALA A 37 6.91 -19.43 21.46
N SER A 38 6.97 -18.15 21.85
CA SER A 38 5.85 -17.44 22.48
C SER A 38 4.68 -17.28 21.50
N LEU A 39 4.96 -16.95 20.24
CA LEU A 39 3.93 -16.81 19.22
C LEU A 39 3.26 -18.14 18.90
N LYS A 40 4.02 -19.22 18.79
CA LYS A 40 3.49 -20.59 18.63
C LYS A 40 2.58 -20.99 19.78
N ALA A 41 2.98 -20.72 21.03
CA ALA A 41 2.15 -20.99 22.19
C ALA A 41 0.85 -20.16 22.17
N PHE A 42 0.95 -18.87 21.84
CA PHE A 42 -0.22 -17.99 21.71
C PHE A 42 -1.22 -18.52 20.68
N TRP A 43 -0.78 -18.97 19.51
CA TRP A 43 -1.68 -19.51 18.48
C TRP A 43 -2.28 -20.88 18.87
N GLN A 44 -1.62 -21.65 19.72
CA GLN A 44 -2.17 -22.91 20.25
C GLN A 44 -3.22 -22.70 21.33
N GLU A 45 -3.10 -21.63 22.12
CA GLU A 45 -3.97 -21.33 23.27
C GLU A 45 -5.16 -20.43 22.91
N THR A 46 -5.04 -19.64 21.85
CA THR A 46 -6.12 -18.71 21.44
C THR A 46 -7.29 -19.48 20.82
N LYS A 47 -8.49 -19.06 21.22
CA LYS A 47 -9.78 -19.48 20.62
C LYS A 47 -9.76 -19.26 19.11
N PRO A 48 -10.67 -19.88 18.36
CA PRO A 48 -10.68 -19.76 16.91
C PRO A 48 -10.57 -18.28 16.48
N MET A 49 -9.62 -18.04 15.61
CA MET A 49 -9.39 -16.74 14.97
C MET A 49 -10.69 -16.22 14.36
N PRO A 50 -10.97 -14.91 14.36
CA PRO A 50 -12.07 -14.37 13.57
C PRO A 50 -12.05 -14.91 12.14
N ALA A 51 -13.22 -15.17 11.56
CA ALA A 51 -13.31 -15.85 10.26
C ALA A 51 -12.45 -15.16 9.16
N VAL A 52 -12.44 -13.83 9.13
CA VAL A 52 -11.63 -13.03 8.19
C VAL A 52 -10.13 -13.25 8.39
N ALA A 53 -9.66 -13.26 9.65
CA ALA A 53 -8.25 -13.50 9.95
C ALA A 53 -7.84 -14.94 9.63
N ALA A 54 -8.74 -15.90 9.85
CA ALA A 54 -8.52 -17.31 9.51
C ALA A 54 -8.45 -17.51 7.99
N GLU A 55 -9.31 -16.82 7.23
CA GLU A 55 -9.30 -16.84 5.77
C GLU A 55 -8.01 -16.22 5.21
N ARG A 56 -7.62 -15.04 5.65
CA ARG A 56 -6.35 -14.40 5.28
C ARG A 56 -5.16 -15.30 5.58
N ASN A 57 -5.11 -15.88 6.77
CA ASN A 57 -4.04 -16.78 7.17
C ASN A 57 -3.98 -18.02 6.27
N ALA A 58 -5.12 -18.65 5.99
CA ALA A 58 -5.19 -19.82 5.11
C ALA A 58 -4.69 -19.50 3.68
N VAL A 59 -4.97 -18.31 3.16
CA VAL A 59 -4.48 -17.86 1.86
C VAL A 59 -2.98 -17.62 1.91
N ALA A 60 -2.49 -16.88 2.91
CA ALA A 60 -1.07 -16.55 3.06
C ALA A 60 -0.17 -17.78 3.30
N MET A 61 -0.73 -18.86 3.83
CA MET A 61 0.00 -20.11 4.06
C MET A 61 0.05 -21.03 2.82
N ARG A 62 -0.55 -20.63 1.70
CA ARG A 62 -0.40 -21.37 0.44
C ARG A 62 1.06 -21.31 -0.04
N ALA A 63 1.55 -22.42 -0.60
CA ALA A 63 2.93 -22.52 -1.08
C ALA A 63 3.29 -21.43 -2.11
N ASN A 64 2.33 -21.06 -2.97
CA ASN A 64 2.53 -20.08 -4.04
C ASN A 64 2.84 -18.68 -3.53
N PHE A 65 2.34 -18.31 -2.37
CA PHE A 65 2.60 -17.00 -1.80
C PHE A 65 4.08 -16.78 -1.43
N MET A 66 4.71 -17.80 -0.87
CA MET A 66 6.09 -17.75 -0.36
C MET A 66 7.13 -18.26 -1.36
N ASP A 67 6.71 -19.13 -2.29
CA ASP A 67 7.60 -19.65 -3.34
C ASP A 67 7.74 -18.64 -4.47
N SER A 68 8.95 -18.16 -4.68
CA SER A 68 9.25 -17.10 -5.64
C SER A 68 8.80 -17.41 -7.07
N LYS A 69 9.01 -18.65 -7.54
CA LYS A 69 8.69 -19.05 -8.94
C LYS A 69 7.20 -19.30 -9.11
N ALA A 70 6.59 -20.01 -8.14
CA ALA A 70 5.17 -20.29 -8.16
C ALA A 70 4.34 -19.00 -8.05
N ARG A 71 4.74 -18.07 -7.17
CA ARG A 71 4.12 -16.73 -7.08
C ARG A 71 4.19 -15.98 -8.40
N LEU A 72 5.37 -15.95 -9.05
CA LEU A 72 5.53 -15.26 -10.31
C LEU A 72 4.62 -15.86 -11.39
N ALA A 73 4.52 -17.19 -11.47
CA ALA A 73 3.66 -17.87 -12.41
C ALA A 73 2.16 -17.58 -12.16
N GLU A 74 1.74 -17.50 -10.91
CA GLU A 74 0.35 -17.18 -10.55
C GLU A 74 0.01 -15.72 -10.91
N LEU A 75 0.90 -14.79 -10.65
CA LEU A 75 0.72 -13.38 -11.03
C LEU A 75 0.70 -13.21 -12.55
N GLU A 76 1.50 -13.95 -13.28
CA GLU A 76 1.48 -13.96 -14.75
C GLU A 76 0.14 -14.44 -15.32
N GLN A 77 -0.54 -15.39 -14.66
CA GLN A 77 -1.89 -15.82 -15.06
C GLN A 77 -2.92 -14.71 -14.88
N ASN A 78 -2.66 -13.76 -13.97
CA ASN A 78 -3.49 -12.57 -13.74
C ASN A 78 -3.08 -11.38 -14.62
N GLY A 79 -2.13 -11.54 -15.52
CA GLY A 79 -1.64 -10.47 -16.40
C GLY A 79 -0.73 -9.47 -15.72
N VAL A 80 -0.26 -9.75 -14.49
CA VAL A 80 0.58 -8.83 -13.71
C VAL A 80 2.02 -8.88 -14.21
N VAL A 81 2.49 -7.77 -14.75
CA VAL A 81 3.86 -7.66 -15.28
C VAL A 81 4.86 -7.19 -14.22
N SER A 82 4.39 -6.52 -13.19
CA SER A 82 5.18 -6.05 -12.04
C SER A 82 4.29 -5.93 -10.82
N GLU A 83 4.83 -6.12 -9.62
CA GLU A 83 4.09 -6.00 -8.36
C GLU A 83 4.86 -5.19 -7.32
N VAL A 84 4.16 -4.34 -6.58
CA VAL A 84 4.65 -3.66 -5.37
C VAL A 84 4.41 -4.56 -4.18
N LEU A 85 5.40 -4.66 -3.28
CA LEU A 85 5.38 -5.59 -2.15
C LEU A 85 5.41 -4.85 -0.82
N PHE A 86 4.26 -4.85 -0.14
CA PHE A 86 4.12 -4.43 1.25
C PHE A 86 4.49 -5.55 2.23
N PRO A 87 4.83 -5.23 3.49
CA PRO A 87 5.21 -6.23 4.49
C PRO A 87 4.04 -7.12 4.93
N GLY A 88 4.32 -8.42 5.07
CA GLY A 88 3.38 -9.39 5.62
C GLY A 88 2.17 -9.62 4.72
N ALA A 89 1.36 -10.59 5.06
CA ALA A 89 0.05 -10.85 4.44
C ALA A 89 -0.92 -11.46 5.46
N SER A 90 -0.40 -11.84 6.61
CA SER A 90 -1.16 -12.40 7.72
C SER A 90 -0.32 -12.32 8.99
N PRO A 91 -0.94 -12.52 10.17
CA PRO A 91 -0.20 -12.52 11.43
C PRO A 91 0.99 -13.48 11.48
N GLU A 92 0.92 -14.62 10.77
CA GLU A 92 1.99 -15.63 10.75
C GLU A 92 3.15 -15.29 9.81
N THR A 93 2.97 -14.31 8.92
CA THR A 93 3.97 -13.88 7.92
C THR A 93 4.47 -12.47 8.15
N ASN A 94 4.04 -11.82 9.22
CA ASN A 94 4.50 -10.49 9.58
C ASN A 94 6.00 -10.50 9.94
N PRO A 95 6.70 -9.38 9.69
CA PRO A 95 8.07 -9.22 10.14
C PRO A 95 8.21 -9.44 11.66
N PRO A 96 9.33 -10.06 12.12
CA PRO A 96 9.51 -10.34 13.54
C PRO A 96 9.41 -9.08 14.41
N TRP A 97 8.74 -9.18 15.55
CA TRP A 97 8.51 -8.10 16.52
C TRP A 97 7.83 -6.85 15.94
N SER A 98 7.39 -6.93 14.70
CA SER A 98 6.68 -5.83 14.05
C SER A 98 5.18 -6.00 14.29
N ASP A 99 4.54 -4.93 14.74
CA ASP A 99 3.09 -4.81 14.80
C ASP A 99 2.63 -3.86 13.69
N PHE A 100 3.21 -4.00 12.52
CA PHE A 100 2.96 -3.12 11.39
C PHE A 100 1.47 -2.93 11.09
N LEU A 101 0.67 -3.97 11.31
CA LEU A 101 -0.79 -3.95 11.11
C LEU A 101 -1.60 -3.70 12.39
N SER A 102 -0.98 -3.56 13.57
CA SER A 102 -1.69 -3.29 14.81
C SER A 102 -1.31 -1.93 15.39
N SER A 103 -2.16 -0.96 15.17
CA SER A 103 -1.99 0.44 15.58
C SER A 103 -1.86 0.66 17.09
N GLY A 104 -2.38 -0.25 17.91
CA GLY A 104 -2.32 -0.13 19.36
C GLY A 104 -0.96 -0.42 19.99
N SER A 105 -0.07 -1.10 19.28
CA SER A 105 1.21 -1.57 19.81
C SER A 105 2.38 -0.61 19.62
N PHE A 106 2.19 0.52 18.93
CA PHE A 106 3.25 1.53 18.79
C PHE A 106 3.40 2.42 20.02
N ARG A 107 2.41 2.46 20.93
CA ARG A 107 2.47 3.28 22.15
C ARG A 107 3.32 2.64 23.23
N GLY A 108 4.15 3.44 23.88
CA GLY A 108 4.82 3.10 25.13
C GLY A 108 5.81 1.95 25.02
N ARG A 109 6.41 1.70 23.85
CA ARG A 109 7.45 0.68 23.71
C ARG A 109 8.70 1.07 24.49
N THR A 110 9.23 0.09 25.24
CA THR A 110 10.51 0.22 25.91
C THR A 110 11.66 0.31 24.89
N PRO A 111 12.82 0.88 25.27
CA PRO A 111 14.00 0.89 24.39
C PRO A 111 14.37 -0.51 23.86
N ARG A 112 14.24 -1.57 24.69
CA ARG A 112 14.51 -2.94 24.25
C ARG A 112 13.52 -3.42 23.19
N GLN A 113 12.23 -3.15 23.37
CA GLN A 113 11.21 -3.50 22.36
C GLN A 113 11.46 -2.77 21.03
N ARG A 114 11.89 -1.50 21.08
CA ARG A 114 12.28 -0.75 19.87
C ARG A 114 13.53 -1.34 19.20
N GLU A 115 14.52 -1.75 20.00
CA GLU A 115 15.71 -2.40 19.47
C GLU A 115 15.38 -3.73 18.75
N LEU A 116 14.54 -4.57 19.36
CA LEU A 116 14.05 -5.82 18.75
C LEU A 116 13.22 -5.57 17.50
N GLN A 117 12.29 -4.62 17.55
CA GLN A 117 11.50 -4.22 16.38
C GLN A 117 12.42 -3.83 15.21
N GLY A 118 13.40 -2.95 15.46
CA GLY A 118 14.35 -2.54 14.41
C GLY A 118 15.21 -3.71 13.90
N ALA A 119 15.52 -4.69 14.73
CA ALA A 119 16.20 -5.91 14.28
C ALA A 119 15.31 -6.77 13.37
N GLY A 120 14.02 -6.90 13.71
CA GLY A 120 13.04 -7.61 12.89
C GLY A 120 12.79 -6.92 11.55
N GLU A 121 12.63 -5.59 11.55
CA GLU A 121 12.48 -4.79 10.33
C GLU A 121 13.69 -4.94 9.40
N ARG A 122 14.91 -4.87 9.94
CA ARG A 122 16.10 -5.14 9.14
C ARG A 122 16.14 -6.58 8.63
N GLY A 123 15.78 -7.56 9.45
CA GLY A 123 15.68 -8.96 9.02
C GLY A 123 14.72 -9.13 7.85
N TYR A 124 13.53 -8.54 7.95
CA TYR A 124 12.57 -8.50 6.85
C TYR A 124 13.15 -7.85 5.59
N ASN A 125 13.76 -6.69 5.70
CA ASN A 125 14.33 -5.98 4.55
C ASN A 125 15.42 -6.80 3.82
N ARG A 126 16.26 -7.56 4.56
CA ARG A 126 17.29 -8.43 3.96
C ARG A 126 16.64 -9.56 3.17
N TRP A 127 15.66 -10.22 3.78
CA TRP A 127 14.87 -11.24 3.10
C TRP A 127 14.14 -10.67 1.87
N LEU A 128 13.47 -9.53 1.99
CA LEU A 128 12.74 -8.90 0.90
C LEU A 128 13.64 -8.56 -0.29
N ALA A 129 14.84 -8.06 -0.02
CA ALA A 129 15.82 -7.74 -1.06
C ALA A 129 16.20 -9.00 -1.86
N GLU A 130 16.50 -10.11 -1.19
CA GLU A 130 16.79 -11.38 -1.85
C GLU A 130 15.57 -11.89 -2.65
N PHE A 131 14.38 -11.81 -2.06
CA PHE A 131 13.14 -12.22 -2.71
C PHE A 131 12.84 -11.39 -3.97
N CYS A 132 13.11 -10.09 -3.96
CA CYS A 132 12.97 -9.24 -5.14
C CYS A 132 14.03 -9.57 -6.21
N GLN A 133 15.28 -9.81 -5.80
CA GLN A 133 16.38 -10.13 -6.71
C GLN A 133 16.27 -11.52 -7.34
N ASP A 134 15.52 -12.45 -6.75
CA ASP A 134 15.24 -13.78 -7.31
C ASP A 134 14.25 -13.73 -8.51
N ALA A 135 13.63 -12.58 -8.76
CA ALA A 135 12.82 -12.32 -9.94
C ALA A 135 13.59 -11.49 -10.98
N PRO A 136 13.22 -11.53 -12.28
CA PRO A 136 13.76 -10.61 -13.26
C PRO A 136 13.54 -9.15 -12.82
N LYS A 137 14.46 -8.27 -13.24
CA LYS A 137 14.41 -6.85 -12.88
C LYS A 137 13.03 -6.22 -13.14
N ASP A 138 12.61 -5.37 -12.23
CA ASP A 138 11.32 -4.66 -12.25
C ASP A 138 10.06 -5.55 -12.20
N ARG A 139 10.21 -6.86 -11.94
CA ARG A 139 9.06 -7.72 -11.71
C ARG A 139 8.53 -7.67 -10.27
N ARG A 140 9.40 -7.27 -9.31
CA ARG A 140 9.08 -7.08 -7.90
C ARG A 140 9.69 -5.79 -7.37
N LEU A 141 8.87 -4.99 -6.72
CA LEU A 141 9.18 -3.66 -6.22
C LEU A 141 8.98 -3.66 -4.71
N GLY A 142 10.02 -4.04 -3.97
CA GLY A 142 9.95 -4.17 -2.52
C GLY A 142 9.90 -2.83 -1.80
N LEU A 143 9.11 -2.76 -0.72
CA LEU A 143 9.01 -1.61 0.17
C LEU A 143 9.64 -1.96 1.53
N ALA A 144 10.66 -1.20 1.91
CA ALA A 144 11.38 -1.43 3.16
C ALA A 144 10.62 -0.91 4.38
N LEU A 145 10.87 -1.50 5.52
CA LEU A 145 10.54 -0.96 6.84
C LEU A 145 11.72 -0.16 7.38
N ILE A 146 11.46 0.93 8.08
CA ILE A 146 12.49 1.78 8.68
C ILE A 146 12.21 2.03 10.15
N PRO A 147 13.22 2.06 11.01
CA PRO A 147 13.07 2.37 12.43
C PRO A 147 12.86 3.89 12.62
N PHE A 148 11.69 4.40 12.22
CA PHE A 148 11.37 5.83 12.19
C PHE A 148 11.47 6.54 13.55
N TRP A 149 11.55 5.82 14.66
CA TRP A 149 11.80 6.35 16.01
C TRP A 149 13.29 6.66 16.28
N ASP A 150 14.19 6.25 15.38
CA ASP A 150 15.61 6.55 15.39
C ASP A 150 16.00 7.08 14.00
N VAL A 151 16.04 8.42 13.88
CA VAL A 151 16.25 9.11 12.59
C VAL A 151 17.57 8.69 11.92
N GLU A 152 18.65 8.51 12.70
CA GLU A 152 19.95 8.12 12.15
C GLU A 152 19.91 6.70 11.62
N ALA A 153 19.30 5.77 12.36
CA ALA A 153 19.13 4.39 11.93
C ALA A 153 18.19 4.29 10.73
N ALA A 154 17.11 5.09 10.69
CA ALA A 154 16.19 5.15 9.56
C ALA A 154 16.89 5.62 8.27
N VAL A 155 17.69 6.69 8.35
CA VAL A 155 18.46 7.19 7.20
C VAL A 155 19.46 6.14 6.70
N LYS A 156 20.15 5.44 7.58
CA LYS A 156 21.06 4.34 7.21
C LYS A 156 20.32 3.20 6.49
N GLU A 157 19.14 2.83 7.00
CA GLU A 157 18.35 1.76 6.42
C GLU A 157 17.79 2.15 5.05
N ILE A 158 17.36 3.41 4.85
CA ILE A 158 16.95 3.95 3.55
C ILE A 158 18.08 3.83 2.52
N HIS A 159 19.30 4.25 2.87
CA HIS A 159 20.43 4.15 1.95
C HIS A 159 20.74 2.69 1.61
N TRP A 160 20.75 1.79 2.61
CA TRP A 160 20.94 0.37 2.38
C TRP A 160 19.85 -0.22 1.48
N ALA A 161 18.58 0.08 1.75
CA ALA A 161 17.44 -0.42 0.97
C ALA A 161 17.52 0.02 -0.50
N ALA A 162 17.87 1.28 -0.73
CA ALA A 162 18.09 1.80 -2.07
C ALA A 162 19.26 1.12 -2.80
N ASP A 163 20.35 0.78 -2.10
CA ASP A 163 21.48 0.02 -2.66
C ASP A 163 21.07 -1.41 -3.05
N GLN A 164 20.00 -1.94 -2.43
CA GLN A 164 19.41 -3.24 -2.78
C GLN A 164 18.28 -3.15 -3.81
N ASP A 165 18.06 -1.99 -4.43
CA ASP A 165 17.00 -1.72 -5.42
C ASP A 165 15.56 -1.81 -4.86
N LEU A 166 15.38 -1.65 -3.53
CA LEU A 166 14.05 -1.46 -2.96
C LEU A 166 13.51 -0.07 -3.33
N ARG A 167 12.20 0.05 -3.59
CA ARG A 167 11.62 1.20 -4.30
C ARG A 167 10.99 2.25 -3.41
N GLY A 168 10.81 1.95 -2.16
CA GLY A 168 10.22 2.87 -1.19
C GLY A 168 10.30 2.34 0.22
N VAL A 169 9.72 3.10 1.12
CA VAL A 169 9.53 2.70 2.52
C VAL A 169 8.06 2.71 2.86
N THR A 170 7.66 1.82 3.74
CA THR A 170 6.33 1.84 4.33
C THR A 170 6.39 2.50 5.71
N ILE A 171 5.49 3.46 5.95
CA ILE A 171 5.36 4.15 7.23
C ILE A 171 3.91 4.07 7.74
N PRO A 172 3.68 4.11 9.06
CA PRO A 172 2.32 4.02 9.63
C PRO A 172 1.52 5.31 9.42
N PHE A 173 0.19 5.22 9.53
CA PHE A 173 -0.70 6.39 9.42
C PHE A 173 -0.55 7.40 10.56
N PHE A 174 -0.07 6.94 11.71
CA PHE A 174 0.11 7.77 12.89
C PHE A 174 1.25 7.25 13.76
N ASN A 175 1.85 8.17 14.50
CA ASN A 175 2.98 7.89 15.39
C ASN A 175 2.64 8.39 16.78
N TYR A 176 2.57 7.50 17.75
CA TYR A 176 2.29 7.90 19.13
C TYR A 176 3.54 8.28 19.94
N ASP A 177 4.70 7.73 19.58
CA ASP A 177 5.94 7.89 20.34
C ASP A 177 6.97 8.81 19.68
N VAL A 178 6.64 9.39 18.52
CA VAL A 178 7.48 10.32 17.77
C VAL A 178 6.66 11.50 17.27
N PRO A 179 7.29 12.64 16.94
CA PRO A 179 6.58 13.79 16.38
C PRO A 179 5.83 13.44 15.10
N GLU A 180 4.66 14.04 14.91
CA GLU A 180 3.85 13.87 13.70
C GLU A 180 4.58 14.36 12.44
N TYR A 181 4.15 13.87 11.27
CA TYR A 181 4.80 14.12 9.98
C TYR A 181 4.96 15.58 9.59
N CYS A 182 4.19 16.49 10.18
CA CYS A 182 4.31 17.93 9.99
C CYS A 182 5.55 18.54 10.66
N HIS A 183 6.24 17.85 11.55
CA HIS A 183 7.42 18.35 12.26
C HIS A 183 8.71 18.15 11.47
N GLY A 184 9.05 19.11 10.60
CA GLY A 184 10.22 19.04 9.72
C GLY A 184 11.54 18.87 10.46
N TRP A 185 11.71 19.44 11.69
CA TRP A 185 12.93 19.27 12.48
C TRP A 185 13.24 17.80 12.80
N TYR A 186 12.22 16.94 12.81
CA TYR A 186 12.37 15.49 13.03
C TYR A 186 12.44 14.72 11.69
N TRP A 187 11.49 14.99 10.78
CA TRP A 187 11.29 14.16 9.58
C TRP A 187 12.13 14.57 8.37
N ASP A 188 12.59 15.81 8.29
CA ASP A 188 13.33 16.29 7.10
C ASP A 188 14.61 15.49 6.77
N PRO A 189 15.38 14.94 7.72
CA PRO A 189 16.48 14.05 7.38
C PRO A 189 16.02 12.75 6.66
N ILE A 190 14.89 12.19 7.06
CA ILE A 190 14.27 11.01 6.45
C ILE A 190 13.76 11.36 5.04
N TRP A 191 13.02 12.48 4.93
CA TRP A 191 12.50 12.94 3.62
C TRP A 191 13.62 13.23 2.63
N ARG A 192 14.71 13.83 3.08
CA ARG A 192 15.89 14.08 2.26
C ARG A 192 16.53 12.81 1.76
N ALA A 193 16.73 11.82 2.63
CA ALA A 193 17.30 10.53 2.24
C ALA A 193 16.44 9.81 1.20
N LEU A 194 15.11 9.83 1.37
CA LEU A 194 14.17 9.25 0.40
C LEU A 194 14.23 9.99 -0.95
N GLU A 195 14.21 11.32 -0.95
CA GLU A 195 14.30 12.11 -2.18
C GLU A 195 15.61 11.86 -2.91
N GLU A 196 16.76 11.91 -2.21
CA GLU A 196 18.10 11.66 -2.77
C GLU A 196 18.22 10.27 -3.38
N ARG A 197 17.60 9.28 -2.76
CA ARG A 197 17.60 7.88 -3.21
C ARG A 197 16.44 7.56 -4.17
N ARG A 198 15.57 8.53 -4.48
CA ARG A 198 14.39 8.36 -5.33
C ARG A 198 13.45 7.25 -4.84
N MET A 199 13.34 7.11 -3.52
CA MET A 199 12.43 6.16 -2.86
C MET A 199 11.13 6.86 -2.47
N SER A 200 10.01 6.17 -2.61
CA SER A 200 8.68 6.69 -2.26
C SER A 200 8.34 6.46 -0.79
N ILE A 201 7.47 7.35 -0.26
CA ILE A 201 6.72 7.11 0.97
C ILE A 201 5.48 6.29 0.62
N ASN A 202 5.26 5.19 1.32
CA ASN A 202 4.09 4.35 1.06
C ASN A 202 3.28 4.22 2.36
N LEU A 203 2.04 4.68 2.27
CA LEU A 203 1.02 4.58 3.29
C LEU A 203 0.06 3.47 2.87
N HIS A 204 -0.32 2.61 3.79
CA HIS A 204 -1.16 1.46 3.46
C HIS A 204 -2.38 1.39 4.38
N GLY A 205 -3.51 1.01 3.83
CA GLY A 205 -4.76 0.80 4.55
C GLY A 205 -4.70 -0.28 5.63
N GLY A 206 -5.84 -0.53 6.27
CA GLY A 206 -5.97 -1.54 7.31
C GLY A 206 -5.64 -1.08 8.72
N TYR A 207 -5.33 0.21 8.92
CA TYR A 207 -5.03 0.76 10.25
C TYR A 207 -6.23 1.44 10.89
N GLY A 208 -6.45 1.15 12.16
CA GLY A 208 -7.37 1.85 13.04
C GLY A 208 -6.89 1.71 14.48
N THR A 209 -7.51 2.40 15.43
CA THR A 209 -7.17 2.17 16.84
C THR A 209 -7.78 0.86 17.32
N THR A 210 -7.09 0.16 18.22
CA THR A 210 -7.61 -1.07 18.84
C THR A 210 -8.71 -0.80 19.91
N GLU A 211 -9.09 0.47 20.08
CA GLU A 211 -10.03 0.91 21.12
C GLU A 211 -11.51 0.90 20.66
N THR A 212 -11.79 0.40 19.47
CA THR A 212 -13.17 0.33 18.91
C THR A 212 -14.07 -0.71 19.60
N GLY A 213 -13.49 -1.54 20.46
CA GLY A 213 -14.23 -2.62 21.14
C GLY A 213 -14.77 -3.65 20.14
N PRO A 214 -16.01 -4.15 20.32
CA PRO A 214 -16.59 -5.16 19.43
C PRO A 214 -17.19 -4.60 18.13
N HIS A 215 -16.99 -3.32 17.83
CA HIS A 215 -17.61 -2.64 16.69
C HIS A 215 -16.65 -2.54 15.51
N GLU A 216 -16.50 -3.59 14.71
CA GLU A 216 -15.62 -3.64 13.56
C GLU A 216 -15.91 -2.54 12.52
N VAL A 217 -17.16 -2.10 12.38
CA VAL A 217 -17.51 -0.97 11.50
C VAL A 217 -16.80 0.34 11.88
N LEU A 218 -16.49 0.54 13.16
CA LEU A 218 -15.75 1.72 13.62
C LEU A 218 -14.29 1.68 13.17
N LEU A 219 -13.72 0.50 12.97
CA LEU A 219 -12.37 0.37 12.42
C LEU A 219 -12.28 0.98 11.02
N GLY A 220 -13.29 0.75 10.18
CA GLY A 220 -13.38 1.37 8.85
C GLY A 220 -13.48 2.90 8.92
N LEU A 221 -14.29 3.44 9.86
CA LEU A 221 -14.39 4.89 10.08
C LEU A 221 -13.04 5.50 10.51
N GLU A 222 -12.38 4.88 11.46
CA GLU A 222 -11.07 5.35 11.94
C GLU A 222 -10.00 5.25 10.86
N HIS A 223 -10.03 4.18 10.07
CA HIS A 223 -9.13 4.02 8.94
C HIS A 223 -9.21 5.22 7.99
N MET A 224 -10.42 5.60 7.57
CA MET A 224 -10.63 6.77 6.69
C MET A 224 -10.16 8.06 7.36
N PHE A 225 -10.46 8.27 8.64
CA PHE A 225 -10.02 9.45 9.39
C PHE A 225 -8.50 9.57 9.46
N TYR A 226 -7.79 8.49 9.75
CA TYR A 226 -6.33 8.51 9.82
C TYR A 226 -5.68 8.64 8.45
N ALA A 227 -6.27 8.08 7.39
CA ALA A 227 -5.82 8.28 6.01
C ALA A 227 -5.90 9.75 5.59
N GLU A 228 -7.06 10.40 5.79
CA GLU A 228 -7.25 11.84 5.53
C GLU A 228 -6.26 12.68 6.36
N ARG A 229 -6.09 12.34 7.64
CA ARG A 229 -5.20 13.05 8.56
C ARG A 229 -3.73 13.03 8.11
N VAL A 230 -3.18 11.86 7.77
CA VAL A 230 -1.76 11.75 7.37
C VAL A 230 -1.49 12.46 6.06
N ILE A 231 -2.40 12.36 5.09
CA ILE A 231 -2.31 13.09 3.83
C ILE A 231 -2.34 14.60 4.09
N GLY A 232 -3.27 15.06 4.94
CA GLY A 232 -3.36 16.47 5.34
C GLY A 232 -2.07 16.98 5.98
N HIS A 233 -1.43 16.19 6.86
CA HIS A 233 -0.13 16.54 7.44
C HIS A 233 0.96 16.71 6.36
N LEU A 234 1.05 15.81 5.38
CA LEU A 234 2.06 15.90 4.32
C LEU A 234 1.80 17.07 3.37
N LEU A 235 0.54 17.29 2.98
CA LEU A 235 0.19 18.35 2.01
C LEU A 235 0.26 19.74 2.62
N LEU A 236 -0.18 19.94 3.90
CA LEU A 236 -0.25 21.26 4.52
C LEU A 236 1.04 21.69 5.22
N SER A 237 2.00 20.79 5.47
CA SER A 237 3.24 21.13 6.19
C SER A 237 4.41 21.49 5.27
N ALA A 238 4.15 21.81 4.01
CA ALA A 238 5.15 22.20 3.03
C ALA A 238 6.30 21.17 2.81
N VAL A 239 6.04 19.88 3.06
CA VAL A 239 7.04 18.81 2.83
C VAL A 239 7.48 18.82 1.37
N PHE A 240 6.52 18.85 0.44
CA PHE A 240 6.81 18.81 -1.00
C PHE A 240 7.38 20.12 -1.56
N ASP A 241 7.35 21.21 -0.80
CA ASP A 241 8.11 22.44 -1.15
C ASP A 241 9.58 22.32 -0.75
N ARG A 242 9.86 21.64 0.38
CA ARG A 242 11.24 21.40 0.84
C ARG A 242 11.90 20.27 0.06
N PHE A 243 11.10 19.28 -0.35
CA PHE A 243 11.52 18.07 -1.08
C PHE A 243 10.64 17.87 -2.33
N PRO A 244 10.88 18.67 -3.40
CA PRO A 244 9.98 18.72 -4.56
C PRO A 244 9.96 17.43 -5.40
N LYS A 245 10.96 16.57 -5.27
CA LYS A 245 11.03 15.28 -5.97
C LYS A 245 10.55 14.10 -5.11
N LEU A 246 10.27 14.37 -3.84
CA LEU A 246 9.71 13.34 -2.95
C LEU A 246 8.32 12.95 -3.41
N ARG A 247 8.03 11.67 -3.39
CA ARG A 247 6.74 11.10 -3.78
C ARG A 247 6.15 10.27 -2.67
N ALA A 248 4.83 10.33 -2.54
CA ALA A 248 4.07 9.56 -1.58
C ALA A 248 2.88 8.88 -2.25
N THR A 249 2.44 7.76 -1.71
CA THR A 249 1.21 7.10 -2.11
C THR A 249 0.40 6.65 -0.91
N MET A 250 -0.92 6.66 -1.08
CA MET A 250 -1.88 5.99 -0.22
C MET A 250 -2.41 4.76 -0.94
N THR A 251 -2.35 3.61 -0.30
CA THR A 251 -2.76 2.31 -0.84
C THR A 251 -3.85 1.69 0.04
N GLU A 252 -4.79 0.97 -0.55
CA GLU A 252 -5.88 0.23 0.12
C GLU A 252 -6.74 1.09 1.07
N SER A 253 -7.18 2.26 0.59
CA SER A 253 -8.02 3.15 1.39
C SER A 253 -9.26 3.65 0.64
N ASN A 254 -9.63 3.02 -0.47
CA ASN A 254 -10.51 3.56 -1.49
C ASN A 254 -10.05 4.95 -1.98
N ALA A 255 -10.75 5.56 -2.91
CA ALA A 255 -10.38 6.87 -3.45
C ALA A 255 -11.55 7.83 -3.62
N ASP A 256 -12.78 7.39 -3.42
CA ASP A 256 -14.01 8.16 -3.60
C ASP A 256 -14.12 9.37 -2.63
N TRP A 257 -13.48 9.32 -1.48
CA TRP A 257 -13.43 10.41 -0.48
C TRP A 257 -12.40 11.50 -0.80
N ILE A 258 -11.42 11.23 -1.68
CA ILE A 258 -10.30 12.14 -1.98
C ILE A 258 -10.74 13.48 -2.56
N PRO A 259 -11.66 13.58 -3.52
CA PRO A 259 -12.10 14.88 -4.05
C PRO A 259 -12.65 15.80 -2.95
N GLY A 260 -13.45 15.24 -2.03
CA GLY A 260 -14.01 15.98 -0.90
C GLY A 260 -12.92 16.44 0.10
N MET A 261 -11.93 15.60 0.37
CA MET A 261 -10.78 15.94 1.21
C MET A 261 -9.98 17.09 0.57
N LEU A 262 -9.59 16.99 -0.68
CA LEU A 262 -8.80 18.02 -1.37
C LEU A 262 -9.53 19.36 -1.39
N GLN A 263 -10.85 19.37 -1.63
CA GLN A 263 -11.67 20.58 -1.56
C GLN A 263 -11.62 21.22 -0.16
N LYS A 264 -11.71 20.43 0.91
CA LYS A 264 -11.60 20.93 2.29
C LYS A 264 -10.22 21.52 2.57
N LEU A 265 -9.16 20.80 2.17
CA LEU A 265 -7.78 21.25 2.40
C LEU A 265 -7.48 22.54 1.64
N ASP A 266 -7.93 22.67 0.39
CA ASP A 266 -7.79 23.89 -0.41
C ASP A 266 -8.55 25.06 0.22
N ALA A 267 -9.78 24.83 0.72
CA ALA A 267 -10.54 25.86 1.41
C ALA A 267 -9.86 26.32 2.72
N MET A 268 -9.23 25.40 3.47
CA MET A 268 -8.43 25.74 4.65
C MET A 268 -7.20 26.57 4.25
N TYR A 269 -6.47 26.14 3.24
CA TYR A 269 -5.32 26.87 2.70
C TYR A 269 -5.69 28.30 2.26
N ASP A 270 -6.75 28.45 1.47
CA ASP A 270 -7.20 29.75 0.96
C ASP A 270 -7.59 30.71 2.10
N ARG A 271 -8.25 30.19 3.15
CA ARG A 271 -8.58 30.97 4.34
C ARG A 271 -7.34 31.47 5.07
N GLU A 272 -6.35 30.60 5.30
CA GLU A 272 -5.10 30.97 5.96
C GLU A 272 -4.27 31.94 5.09
N LYS A 273 -4.26 31.74 3.77
CA LYS A 273 -3.63 32.67 2.82
C LYS A 273 -4.25 34.06 2.86
N ALA A 274 -5.57 34.14 2.94
CA ALA A 274 -6.28 35.42 3.09
C ALA A 274 -6.02 36.05 4.46
N ALA A 275 -5.94 35.26 5.52
CA ALA A 275 -5.60 35.73 6.86
C ALA A 275 -4.16 36.30 6.92
N ALA A 276 -3.21 35.69 6.25
CA ALA A 276 -1.83 36.16 6.16
C ALA A 276 -1.70 37.56 5.52
N ALA A 277 -2.65 37.92 4.66
CA ALA A 277 -2.72 39.27 4.07
C ALA A 277 -3.29 40.36 5.03
N ASN A 278 -3.85 39.96 6.17
CA ASN A 278 -4.46 40.86 7.14
C ASN A 278 -3.65 40.84 8.46
N PRO A 279 -2.94 41.94 8.83
CA PRO A 279 -2.08 41.98 10.01
C PRO A 279 -2.81 41.84 11.35
N VAL A 280 -4.13 41.88 11.35
CA VAL A 280 -4.98 41.70 12.56
C VAL A 280 -5.31 40.25 12.84
N LEU A 281 -5.18 39.37 11.82
CA LEU A 281 -5.50 37.96 11.92
C LEU A 281 -4.23 37.14 12.15
N PHE A 282 -4.33 36.14 12.99
CA PHE A 282 -3.29 35.15 13.14
C PHE A 282 -3.34 34.23 11.92
N ALA A 283 -2.19 34.06 11.26
CA ALA A 283 -2.05 33.14 10.12
C ALA A 283 -0.86 32.20 10.35
N ASP A 284 -0.93 31.00 9.79
CA ASP A 284 0.20 30.06 9.83
C ASP A 284 1.32 30.56 8.92
N PRO A 285 2.53 30.85 9.44
CA PRO A 285 3.67 31.29 8.65
C PRO A 285 4.27 30.15 7.80
N ASN A 286 3.89 28.90 8.03
CA ASN A 286 4.48 27.72 7.39
C ASN A 286 3.57 27.13 6.31
N LEU A 287 2.64 27.90 5.77
CA LEU A 287 1.80 27.46 4.66
C LEU A 287 2.63 26.99 3.46
N PRO A 288 2.21 25.92 2.78
CA PRO A 288 2.83 25.51 1.53
C PRO A 288 2.70 26.61 0.45
N LYS A 289 3.57 26.56 -0.57
CA LYS A 289 3.57 27.55 -1.67
C LYS A 289 2.38 27.39 -2.61
N ARG A 290 1.89 26.15 -2.76
CA ARG A 290 0.78 25.77 -3.62
C ARG A 290 -0.40 25.29 -2.78
N ARG A 291 -1.61 25.27 -3.35
CA ARG A 291 -2.74 24.59 -2.75
C ARG A 291 -2.48 23.10 -2.57
N PRO A 292 -3.05 22.45 -1.55
CA PRO A 292 -2.95 20.99 -1.38
C PRO A 292 -3.25 20.19 -2.63
N SER A 293 -4.31 20.53 -3.37
CA SER A 293 -4.67 19.85 -4.63
C SER A 293 -3.62 19.96 -5.74
N GLU A 294 -2.76 20.98 -5.73
CA GLU A 294 -1.70 21.17 -6.74
C GLU A 294 -0.46 20.27 -6.51
N TYR A 295 -0.36 19.59 -5.34
CA TYR A 295 0.63 18.53 -5.11
C TYR A 295 0.08 17.14 -5.46
N TRP A 296 -1.23 17.05 -5.62
CA TRP A 296 -1.94 15.89 -6.14
C TRP A 296 -1.83 15.87 -7.68
N GLY A 297 -2.16 14.78 -8.32
CA GLY A 297 -2.17 14.75 -9.79
C GLY A 297 -0.89 14.23 -10.42
N GLY A 298 -0.12 13.43 -9.68
CA GLY A 298 1.02 12.69 -10.24
C GLY A 298 2.36 13.37 -10.16
N GLU A 299 2.47 14.50 -9.43
CA GLU A 299 3.76 15.10 -9.12
C GLU A 299 4.35 14.53 -7.84
N ASN A 300 3.63 14.71 -6.72
CA ASN A 300 4.11 14.31 -5.41
C ASN A 300 3.25 13.24 -4.74
N PHE A 301 1.92 13.23 -4.96
CA PHE A 301 1.04 12.32 -4.28
C PHE A 301 0.24 11.43 -5.24
N PHE A 302 0.23 10.12 -4.95
CA PHE A 302 -0.47 9.09 -5.70
C PHE A 302 -1.48 8.35 -4.81
N VAL A 303 -2.40 7.65 -5.42
CA VAL A 303 -3.33 6.76 -4.72
C VAL A 303 -3.44 5.44 -5.47
N CYS A 304 -3.38 4.34 -4.74
CA CYS A 304 -3.64 3.01 -5.28
C CYS A 304 -4.99 2.52 -4.77
N VAL A 305 -5.89 2.26 -5.68
CA VAL A 305 -7.13 1.56 -5.41
C VAL A 305 -6.88 0.06 -5.51
N SER A 306 -6.81 -0.57 -4.36
CA SER A 306 -6.79 -2.03 -4.25
C SER A 306 -8.22 -2.50 -4.36
N VAL A 307 -8.47 -3.51 -5.18
CA VAL A 307 -9.86 -3.98 -5.38
C VAL A 307 -10.80 -2.85 -5.87
N ALA A 308 -10.36 -2.12 -6.89
CA ALA A 308 -11.09 -0.97 -7.45
C ALA A 308 -12.55 -1.30 -7.76
N ASN A 309 -13.46 -0.38 -7.47
CA ASN A 309 -14.87 -0.49 -7.78
C ASN A 309 -15.29 0.41 -8.97
N THR A 310 -16.50 0.21 -9.48
CA THR A 310 -17.01 0.94 -10.64
C THR A 310 -17.17 2.44 -10.35
N ASP A 311 -17.57 2.82 -9.14
CA ASP A 311 -17.81 4.22 -8.78
C ASP A 311 -16.50 5.00 -8.69
N GLU A 312 -15.44 4.41 -8.15
CA GLU A 312 -14.08 5.00 -8.18
C GLU A 312 -13.62 5.23 -9.63
N MET A 313 -13.88 4.26 -10.52
CA MET A 313 -13.53 4.41 -11.93
C MET A 313 -14.37 5.49 -12.63
N ARG A 314 -15.62 5.71 -12.22
CA ARG A 314 -16.44 6.84 -12.70
C ARG A 314 -15.90 8.18 -12.22
N MET A 315 -15.40 8.24 -10.99
CA MET A 315 -14.84 9.44 -10.36
C MET A 315 -13.33 9.67 -10.68
N ARG A 316 -12.75 8.90 -11.57
CA ARG A 316 -11.29 8.90 -11.84
C ARG A 316 -10.71 10.27 -12.20
N HIS A 317 -11.52 11.16 -12.83
CA HIS A 317 -11.09 12.51 -13.19
C HIS A 317 -11.04 13.43 -11.97
N GLU A 318 -12.01 13.30 -11.07
CA GLU A 318 -12.08 14.03 -9.81
C GLU A 318 -11.00 13.56 -8.82
N ILE A 319 -10.73 12.25 -8.79
CA ILE A 319 -9.65 11.66 -7.99
C ILE A 319 -8.29 12.11 -8.52
N GLY A 320 -8.12 12.18 -9.83
CA GLY A 320 -6.89 12.61 -10.50
C GLY A 320 -6.24 11.53 -11.35
N MET A 321 -6.41 11.65 -12.65
CA MET A 321 -5.92 10.67 -13.65
C MET A 321 -4.42 10.39 -13.59
N ASP A 322 -3.62 11.36 -13.18
CA ASP A 322 -2.18 11.22 -13.10
C ASP A 322 -1.69 10.74 -11.71
N SER A 323 -2.61 10.53 -10.76
CA SER A 323 -2.33 9.97 -9.42
C SER A 323 -2.84 8.55 -9.24
N LEU A 324 -3.92 8.18 -9.96
CA LEU A 324 -4.66 6.95 -9.73
C LEU A 324 -3.89 5.73 -10.23
N MET A 325 -3.68 4.75 -9.35
CA MET A 325 -3.05 3.46 -9.63
C MET A 325 -3.98 2.32 -9.24
N TYR A 326 -3.68 1.13 -9.70
CA TYR A 326 -4.45 -0.09 -9.46
C TYR A 326 -3.62 -1.16 -8.75
N GLY A 327 -4.24 -1.91 -7.85
CA GLY A 327 -3.65 -3.06 -7.17
C GLY A 327 -4.56 -4.28 -7.20
N ILE A 328 -3.99 -5.48 -7.20
CA ILE A 328 -4.74 -6.74 -7.07
C ILE A 328 -4.69 -7.31 -5.66
N ASP A 329 -3.93 -6.68 -4.79
CA ASP A 329 -3.81 -7.01 -3.37
C ASP A 329 -3.51 -8.51 -3.12
N TYR A 330 -2.60 -9.08 -3.92
CA TYR A 330 -2.21 -10.48 -3.75
C TYR A 330 -1.31 -10.66 -2.51
N PRO A 331 -1.58 -11.64 -1.63
CA PRO A 331 -2.51 -12.74 -1.73
C PRO A 331 -3.79 -12.60 -0.88
N HIS A 332 -4.22 -11.38 -0.55
CA HIS A 332 -5.40 -11.19 0.27
C HIS A 332 -6.66 -11.78 -0.39
N PRO A 333 -7.58 -12.38 0.39
CA PRO A 333 -8.75 -13.07 -0.18
C PRO A 333 -9.75 -12.12 -0.84
N GLU A 334 -9.75 -10.84 -0.47
CA GLU A 334 -10.56 -9.78 -1.06
C GLU A 334 -10.09 -9.35 -2.46
N GLY A 335 -8.82 -9.55 -2.81
CA GLY A 335 -8.24 -9.13 -4.08
C GLY A 335 -8.85 -9.85 -5.29
N PRO A 336 -8.84 -9.26 -6.50
CA PRO A 336 -9.44 -9.83 -7.70
C PRO A 336 -8.59 -10.90 -8.39
N TRP A 337 -7.46 -11.28 -7.81
CA TRP A 337 -6.57 -12.27 -8.39
C TRP A 337 -7.26 -13.62 -8.64
N GLY A 338 -6.85 -14.32 -9.68
CA GLY A 338 -7.53 -15.50 -10.23
C GLY A 338 -8.60 -15.14 -11.25
N GLN A 339 -9.20 -13.92 -11.16
CA GLN A 339 -10.24 -13.44 -12.06
C GLN A 339 -10.06 -11.94 -12.40
N ALA A 340 -8.81 -11.48 -12.44
CA ALA A 340 -8.49 -10.07 -12.63
C ALA A 340 -9.08 -9.49 -13.94
N ALA A 341 -9.13 -10.27 -15.01
CA ALA A 341 -9.69 -9.81 -16.27
C ALA A 341 -11.19 -9.46 -16.16
N THR A 342 -12.01 -10.36 -15.58
CA THR A 342 -13.46 -10.12 -15.37
C THR A 342 -13.68 -8.94 -14.43
N TRP A 343 -12.83 -8.78 -13.40
CA TRP A 343 -12.90 -7.63 -12.51
C TRP A 343 -12.65 -6.32 -13.25
N LEU A 344 -11.61 -6.24 -14.09
CA LEU A 344 -11.30 -5.05 -14.87
C LEU A 344 -12.43 -4.69 -15.84
N GLN A 345 -13.05 -5.69 -16.49
CA GLN A 345 -14.23 -5.47 -17.32
C GLN A 345 -15.41 -4.91 -16.53
N ALA A 346 -15.71 -5.52 -15.39
CA ALA A 346 -16.84 -5.10 -14.55
C ALA A 346 -16.63 -3.72 -13.90
N THR A 347 -15.42 -3.24 -13.77
CA THR A 347 -15.11 -1.93 -13.20
C THR A 347 -14.74 -0.91 -14.28
N MET A 348 -13.62 -1.06 -14.96
CA MET A 348 -13.12 -0.13 -15.96
C MET A 348 -13.97 -0.13 -17.24
N GLY A 349 -14.33 -1.31 -17.76
CA GLY A 349 -15.19 -1.44 -18.93
C GLY A 349 -16.57 -0.82 -18.69
N ARG A 350 -17.20 -1.15 -17.56
CA ARG A 350 -18.49 -0.59 -17.14
C ARG A 350 -18.46 0.91 -16.91
N ALA A 351 -17.37 1.44 -16.37
CA ALA A 351 -17.19 2.89 -16.16
C ALA A 351 -16.81 3.67 -17.42
N GLY A 352 -16.68 3.01 -18.57
CA GLY A 352 -16.31 3.63 -19.83
C GLY A 352 -14.90 4.24 -19.83
N VAL A 353 -13.97 3.59 -19.17
CA VAL A 353 -12.55 4.00 -19.17
C VAL A 353 -11.99 3.86 -20.58
N THR A 354 -11.26 4.88 -21.05
CA THR A 354 -10.59 4.84 -22.37
C THR A 354 -9.28 4.07 -22.31
N GLU A 355 -8.74 3.65 -23.46
CA GLU A 355 -7.44 2.97 -23.52
C GLU A 355 -6.32 3.81 -22.90
N ALA A 356 -6.28 5.12 -23.18
CA ALA A 356 -5.25 6.00 -22.63
C ALA A 356 -5.32 6.10 -21.10
N GLU A 357 -6.53 6.17 -20.55
CA GLU A 357 -6.77 6.20 -19.11
C GLU A 357 -6.40 4.87 -18.47
N ALA A 358 -6.82 3.73 -19.07
CA ALA A 358 -6.48 2.41 -18.57
C ALA A 358 -4.96 2.19 -18.52
N ARG A 359 -4.20 2.64 -19.53
CA ARG A 359 -2.74 2.56 -19.53
C ARG A 359 -2.11 3.35 -18.38
N LYS A 360 -2.64 4.54 -18.07
CA LYS A 360 -2.18 5.34 -16.92
C LYS A 360 -2.46 4.61 -15.61
N ILE A 361 -3.71 4.21 -15.38
CA ILE A 361 -4.17 3.62 -14.11
C ILE A 361 -3.48 2.27 -13.86
N LEU A 362 -3.41 1.41 -14.87
CA LEU A 362 -2.89 0.06 -14.72
C LEU A 362 -1.36 -0.03 -14.73
N GLY A 363 -0.64 0.97 -15.25
CA GLY A 363 0.80 0.83 -15.39
C GLY A 363 1.62 2.10 -15.33
N GLU A 364 1.30 3.13 -16.12
CA GLU A 364 2.19 4.27 -16.31
C GLU A 364 2.38 5.11 -15.03
N ASN A 365 1.32 5.28 -14.23
CA ASN A 365 1.40 6.02 -12.97
C ASN A 365 2.29 5.28 -11.95
N ALA A 366 2.11 3.97 -11.81
CA ALA A 366 2.96 3.14 -10.97
C ALA A 366 4.41 3.11 -11.45
N ALA A 367 4.63 2.99 -12.77
CA ALA A 367 5.96 3.03 -13.35
C ALA A 367 6.67 4.36 -13.06
N ARG A 368 5.94 5.48 -13.11
CA ARG A 368 6.48 6.80 -12.76
C ARG A 368 6.81 6.91 -11.27
N LEU A 369 5.94 6.42 -10.37
CA LEU A 369 6.18 6.47 -8.94
C LEU A 369 7.38 5.62 -8.53
N TYR A 370 7.42 4.36 -9.00
CA TYR A 370 8.39 3.36 -8.57
C TYR A 370 9.58 3.19 -9.53
N HIS A 371 9.67 4.04 -10.57
CA HIS A 371 10.77 4.01 -11.56
C HIS A 371 10.91 2.67 -12.29
N VAL A 372 9.79 2.09 -12.72
CA VAL A 372 9.75 0.84 -13.50
C VAL A 372 10.06 1.14 -14.97
N ASP A 373 10.94 0.35 -15.56
CA ASP A 373 11.26 0.44 -16.99
C ASP A 373 10.25 -0.38 -17.81
N LEU A 374 9.16 0.27 -18.23
CA LEU A 374 8.12 -0.37 -19.04
C LEU A 374 8.61 -0.76 -20.44
N GLU A 375 9.66 -0.11 -20.98
CA GLU A 375 10.24 -0.51 -22.27
C GLU A 375 10.99 -1.84 -22.12
N ALA A 376 11.77 -1.98 -21.06
CA ALA A 376 12.43 -3.25 -20.73
C ALA A 376 11.43 -4.38 -20.46
N LEU A 377 10.26 -4.06 -19.89
CA LEU A 377 9.19 -5.03 -19.64
C LEU A 377 8.28 -5.29 -20.86
N ALA A 378 8.45 -4.59 -21.98
CA ALA A 378 7.59 -4.76 -23.17
C ALA A 378 7.43 -6.22 -23.64
N PRO A 379 8.48 -7.08 -23.65
CA PRO A 379 8.31 -8.50 -24.01
C PRO A 379 7.41 -9.27 -23.03
N VAL A 380 7.44 -8.89 -21.74
CA VAL A 380 6.58 -9.49 -20.72
C VAL A 380 5.14 -9.01 -20.93
N VAL A 381 4.94 -7.70 -21.16
CA VAL A 381 3.62 -7.13 -21.47
C VAL A 381 2.99 -7.82 -22.66
N GLU A 382 3.73 -8.01 -23.77
CA GLU A 382 3.21 -8.68 -24.95
C GLU A 382 2.87 -10.17 -24.70
N ARG A 383 3.52 -10.80 -23.76
CA ARG A 383 3.26 -12.20 -23.41
C ARG A 383 2.04 -12.35 -22.49
N ILE A 384 1.94 -11.54 -21.43
CA ILE A 384 0.97 -11.77 -20.34
C ILE A 384 0.03 -10.60 -20.04
N GLY A 385 0.38 -9.37 -20.41
CA GLY A 385 -0.45 -8.19 -20.08
C GLY A 385 -1.89 -8.36 -20.58
N PRO A 386 -2.89 -7.83 -19.88
CA PRO A 386 -4.28 -7.90 -20.32
C PRO A 386 -4.43 -7.20 -21.69
N LYS A 387 -5.29 -7.75 -22.56
CA LYS A 387 -5.57 -7.11 -23.83
C LYS A 387 -6.45 -5.88 -23.61
N VAL A 388 -6.25 -4.86 -24.43
CA VAL A 388 -7.06 -3.65 -24.41
C VAL A 388 -8.55 -3.98 -24.50
N GLU A 389 -8.92 -4.86 -25.43
CA GLU A 389 -10.30 -5.32 -25.62
C GLU A 389 -10.89 -6.00 -24.38
N ASP A 390 -10.07 -6.78 -23.64
CA ASP A 390 -10.49 -7.51 -22.44
C ASP A 390 -10.68 -6.59 -21.23
N VAL A 391 -10.12 -5.38 -21.24
CA VAL A 391 -10.23 -4.41 -20.14
C VAL A 391 -11.39 -3.41 -20.38
N LEU A 392 -11.59 -3.01 -21.64
CA LEU A 392 -12.47 -1.89 -21.97
C LEU A 392 -13.90 -2.30 -22.33
N HIS A 393 -14.21 -3.57 -22.45
CA HIS A 393 -15.59 -4.06 -22.60
C HIS A 393 -16.22 -4.30 -21.23
N ASP A 394 -17.47 -3.92 -21.08
CA ASP A 394 -18.24 -4.28 -19.88
C ASP A 394 -18.37 -5.81 -19.79
N ALA A 395 -18.23 -6.34 -18.58
CA ALA A 395 -18.38 -7.76 -18.34
C ALA A 395 -19.82 -8.23 -18.59
N ASP A 396 -19.96 -9.41 -19.19
CA ASP A 396 -21.27 -10.07 -19.21
C ASP A 396 -21.71 -10.39 -17.76
N GLN A 397 -22.96 -10.12 -17.43
CA GLN A 397 -23.50 -10.38 -16.10
C GLN A 397 -23.40 -11.87 -15.72
N ALA A 398 -23.53 -12.77 -16.70
CA ALA A 398 -23.38 -14.22 -16.45
C ALA A 398 -21.95 -14.58 -16.04
N ASP A 399 -20.94 -13.93 -16.62
CA ASP A 399 -19.52 -14.13 -16.26
C ASP A 399 -19.24 -13.58 -14.86
N VAL A 400 -19.76 -12.41 -14.52
CA VAL A 400 -19.68 -11.83 -13.17
C VAL A 400 -20.25 -12.77 -12.12
N GLU A 401 -21.46 -13.31 -12.36
CA GLU A 401 -22.09 -14.25 -11.44
C GLU A 401 -21.33 -15.60 -11.36
N ALA A 402 -20.68 -16.01 -12.45
CA ALA A 402 -19.83 -17.21 -12.43
C ALA A 402 -18.59 -17.01 -11.54
N VAL A 403 -17.94 -15.84 -11.65
CA VAL A 403 -16.79 -15.46 -10.80
C VAL A 403 -17.18 -15.40 -9.32
N LYS A 404 -18.31 -14.77 -8.99
CA LYS A 404 -18.82 -14.72 -7.61
C LYS A 404 -19.02 -16.12 -7.04
N ARG A 405 -19.61 -17.04 -7.80
CA ARG A 405 -19.79 -18.45 -7.37
C ARG A 405 -18.46 -19.16 -7.16
N GLU A 406 -17.48 -18.95 -8.04
CA GLU A 406 -16.16 -19.53 -7.90
C GLU A 406 -15.44 -19.04 -6.64
N TRP A 407 -15.46 -17.73 -6.40
CA TRP A 407 -14.88 -17.15 -5.18
C TRP A 407 -15.55 -17.65 -3.92
N ALA A 408 -16.88 -17.70 -3.89
CA ALA A 408 -17.61 -18.26 -2.75
C ALA A 408 -17.25 -19.74 -2.49
N ALA A 409 -17.14 -20.53 -3.55
CA ALA A 409 -16.77 -21.94 -3.44
C ALA A 409 -15.32 -22.17 -3.00
N SER A 410 -14.41 -21.22 -3.30
CA SER A 410 -13.00 -21.29 -2.90
C SER A 410 -12.70 -20.68 -1.53
N GLY A 411 -13.72 -20.25 -0.77
CA GLY A 411 -13.57 -19.60 0.53
C GLY A 411 -13.18 -18.12 0.44
N ARG A 412 -13.40 -17.46 -0.69
CA ARG A 412 -13.10 -16.05 -0.92
C ARG A 412 -14.38 -15.21 -0.87
N GLY A 413 -15.16 -15.39 0.20
CA GLY A 413 -16.40 -14.65 0.42
C GLY A 413 -16.22 -13.13 0.52
N LEU A 414 -15.04 -12.68 0.99
CA LEU A 414 -14.69 -11.24 1.02
C LEU A 414 -14.60 -10.65 -0.38
N ALA A 415 -13.98 -11.34 -1.35
CA ALA A 415 -13.92 -10.87 -2.73
C ALA A 415 -15.33 -10.69 -3.34
N VAL A 416 -16.26 -11.59 -3.02
CA VAL A 416 -17.67 -11.45 -3.43
C VAL A 416 -18.32 -10.20 -2.85
N GLN A 417 -18.13 -9.97 -1.54
CA GLN A 417 -18.66 -8.78 -0.87
C GLN A 417 -18.10 -7.48 -1.47
N MET A 418 -16.80 -7.41 -1.67
CA MET A 418 -16.16 -6.22 -2.27
C MET A 418 -16.68 -5.96 -3.69
N PHE A 419 -16.94 -7.00 -4.46
CA PHE A 419 -17.53 -6.88 -5.79
C PHE A 419 -18.96 -6.34 -5.76
N GLU A 420 -19.76 -6.71 -4.76
CA GLU A 420 -21.15 -6.27 -4.60
C GLU A 420 -21.26 -4.83 -4.09
N PHE A 421 -20.35 -4.41 -3.20
CA PHE A 421 -20.34 -3.01 -2.70
C PHE A 421 -19.99 -1.99 -3.78
N GLY A 422 -19.28 -2.38 -4.84
CA GLY A 422 -18.94 -1.51 -5.96
C GLY A 422 -20.02 -1.34 -7.02
N ASP A 423 -21.13 -2.05 -6.90
CA ASP A 423 -22.27 -2.00 -7.83
C ASP A 423 -23.47 -1.29 -7.17
N SER A 424 -23.27 -0.04 -6.67
CA SER A 424 -24.42 0.76 -6.29
C SER A 424 -25.28 0.98 -7.54
N GLN A 425 -26.36 0.23 -7.66
CA GLN A 425 -27.38 0.44 -8.68
C GLN A 425 -27.84 1.90 -8.56
N PRO A 426 -27.88 2.68 -9.65
CA PRO A 426 -28.50 3.98 -9.58
C PRO A 426 -29.96 3.78 -9.15
N ALA A 427 -30.32 4.44 -8.05
CA ALA A 427 -31.69 4.46 -7.54
C ALA A 427 -32.66 5.11 -8.54
#